data_7ea484c51a8d89db5cb98246245262c2
#
_entry.id   7ea484c51a8d89db5cb98246245262c2
#
_cell.length_a   1.000
_cell.length_b   1.000
_cell.length_c   1.000
_cell.angle_alpha   90.00
_cell.angle_beta   90.00
_cell.angle_gamma   90.00
#
_symmetry.space_group_name_H-M   'P 1'
#
loop_
_entity.id
_entity.type
_entity.pdbx_description
1 polymer ?
#
loop_
_entity_poly.entity_id
_entity_poly.type
_entity_poly.pdbx_seq_one_letter_code
_entity_poly.pdbx_strand_id
1 'polypeptide(L)'
;CIEQGKTWNESLGDVLKAQEVIEFACGMPQLLKGESLMNVSSQYDTVQYLEPVGVFLGLAPWNFPAMIPHGWMIPLCLAAGNTFVLKAASAAPQSALRFTELWMEAGLPPGVLNVITCAPDDVSLFIQHPDIVGVSFVGSSETGARVYAEAAAEGKRVQVLGEAKNHALVMADCALERTAAGIIN
;
A
#
# COMPACT_ATOMS: atom_id res chain seq x y z
N CYS A 1 9.07 -17.18 1.94
CA CYS A 1 8.90 -18.58 2.37
C CYS A 1 9.11 -18.76 3.89
N ILE A 2 10.31 -18.56 4.41
CA ILE A 2 10.69 -18.90 5.80
C ILE A 2 9.83 -18.18 6.83
N GLU A 3 9.60 -16.89 6.65
CA GLU A 3 8.91 -16.04 7.61
C GLU A 3 7.38 -16.27 7.60
N GLN A 4 6.81 -16.52 6.43
CA GLN A 4 5.37 -16.45 6.23
C GLN A 4 4.74 -17.83 5.88
N GLY A 5 5.56 -18.80 5.46
CA GLY A 5 5.14 -20.17 5.18
C GLY A 5 4.60 -20.44 3.77
N LYS A 6 4.65 -19.47 2.86
CA LYS A 6 4.31 -19.66 1.44
C LYS A 6 5.28 -20.61 0.74
N THR A 7 4.80 -21.25 -0.32
CA THR A 7 5.66 -21.97 -1.25
C THR A 7 6.63 -21.01 -1.94
N TRP A 8 7.69 -21.55 -2.55
CA TRP A 8 8.67 -20.74 -3.29
C TRP A 8 8.01 -19.93 -4.41
N ASN A 9 7.14 -20.56 -5.19
CA ASN A 9 6.49 -19.92 -6.34
C ASN A 9 5.56 -18.79 -5.92
N GLU A 10 4.80 -18.98 -4.85
CA GLU A 10 3.92 -17.93 -4.29
C GLU A 10 4.73 -16.77 -3.71
N SER A 11 5.83 -17.06 -3.03
CA SER A 11 6.74 -16.04 -2.49
C SER A 11 7.43 -15.24 -3.60
N LEU A 12 7.83 -15.92 -4.67
CA LEU A 12 8.39 -15.25 -5.86
C LEU A 12 7.33 -14.35 -6.52
N GLY A 13 6.09 -14.82 -6.62
CA GLY A 13 4.96 -14.04 -7.14
C GLY A 13 4.69 -12.79 -6.31
N ASP A 14 4.79 -12.87 -4.99
CA ASP A 14 4.67 -11.72 -4.08
C ASP A 14 5.72 -10.64 -4.40
N VAL A 15 6.99 -11.05 -4.54
CA VAL A 15 8.09 -10.13 -4.87
C VAL A 15 7.95 -9.53 -6.27
N LEU A 16 7.61 -10.36 -7.28
CA LEU A 16 7.43 -9.88 -8.65
C LEU A 16 6.28 -8.87 -8.77
N LYS A 17 5.19 -9.08 -8.03
CA LYS A 17 4.09 -8.10 -7.98
C LYS A 17 4.48 -6.78 -7.31
N ALA A 18 5.33 -6.82 -6.31
CA ALA A 18 5.91 -5.59 -5.75
C ALA A 18 6.76 -4.86 -6.81
N GLN A 19 7.61 -5.60 -7.53
CA GLN A 19 8.45 -5.04 -8.59
C GLN A 19 7.62 -4.37 -9.70
N GLU A 20 6.56 -5.02 -10.20
CA GLU A 20 5.69 -4.47 -11.25
C GLU A 20 5.13 -3.09 -10.85
N VAL A 21 4.72 -2.91 -9.60
CA VAL A 21 4.18 -1.62 -9.14
C VAL A 21 5.29 -0.59 -8.91
N ILE A 22 6.48 -1.01 -8.47
CA ILE A 22 7.64 -0.12 -8.39
C ILE A 22 8.01 0.39 -9.79
N GLU A 23 8.02 -0.48 -10.81
CA GLU A 23 8.25 -0.09 -12.21
C GLU A 23 7.18 0.91 -12.69
N PHE A 24 5.90 0.66 -12.37
CA PHE A 24 4.83 1.63 -12.66
C PHE A 24 5.07 2.97 -11.98
N ALA A 25 5.50 2.97 -10.71
CA ALA A 25 5.79 4.18 -9.96
C ALA A 25 6.94 5.02 -10.57
N CYS A 26 7.87 4.40 -11.30
CA CYS A 26 8.91 5.12 -12.04
C CYS A 26 8.32 6.04 -13.14
N GLY A 27 7.10 5.75 -13.60
CA GLY A 27 6.36 6.60 -14.53
C GLY A 27 5.63 7.80 -13.91
N MET A 28 5.59 7.92 -12.58
CA MET A 28 4.86 8.95 -11.85
C MET A 28 5.14 10.39 -12.28
N PRO A 29 6.35 10.79 -12.70
CA PRO A 29 6.57 12.15 -13.19
C PRO A 29 5.66 12.54 -14.35
N GLN A 30 5.20 11.59 -15.17
CA GLN A 30 4.23 11.85 -16.23
C GLN A 30 2.80 11.98 -15.70
N LEU A 31 2.46 11.26 -14.65
CA LEU A 31 1.14 11.28 -14.01
C LEU A 31 0.95 12.49 -13.08
N LEU A 32 2.05 13.05 -12.57
CA LEU A 32 2.06 14.22 -11.69
C LEU A 32 2.07 15.55 -12.46
N LYS A 33 2.00 15.52 -13.81
CA LYS A 33 1.82 16.74 -14.58
C LYS A 33 0.48 17.37 -14.24
N GLY A 34 0.51 18.67 -13.94
CA GLY A 34 -0.70 19.45 -13.78
C GLY A 34 -1.36 19.79 -15.12
N GLU A 35 -2.48 20.45 -15.02
CA GLU A 35 -3.25 20.94 -16.16
C GLU A 35 -3.21 22.46 -16.21
N SER A 36 -3.37 23.02 -17.39
CA SER A 36 -3.52 24.47 -17.58
C SER A 36 -4.68 24.77 -18.52
N LEU A 37 -5.42 25.82 -18.22
CA LEU A 37 -6.51 26.33 -19.05
C LEU A 37 -6.32 27.83 -19.24
N MET A 38 -6.09 28.24 -20.49
CA MET A 38 -5.91 29.64 -20.85
C MET A 38 -7.28 30.31 -21.05
N ASN A 39 -7.36 31.57 -20.62
CA ASN A 39 -8.58 32.41 -20.77
C ASN A 39 -9.83 31.74 -20.16
N VAL A 40 -9.71 31.12 -19.00
CA VAL A 40 -10.85 30.58 -18.24
C VAL A 40 -11.88 31.67 -17.91
N SER A 41 -11.42 32.91 -17.79
CA SER A 41 -12.17 34.14 -17.77
C SER A 41 -11.35 35.24 -18.45
N SER A 42 -11.95 36.40 -18.73
CA SER A 42 -11.21 37.52 -19.35
C SER A 42 -9.99 37.91 -18.49
N GLN A 43 -8.79 37.74 -19.06
CA GLN A 43 -7.49 38.02 -18.43
C GLN A 43 -7.06 37.06 -17.33
N TYR A 44 -7.72 35.87 -17.20
CA TYR A 44 -7.35 34.86 -16.21
C TYR A 44 -7.01 33.53 -16.86
N ASP A 45 -5.85 33.00 -16.50
CA ASP A 45 -5.41 31.64 -16.79
C ASP A 45 -5.43 30.82 -15.52
N THR A 46 -5.72 29.52 -15.63
CA THR A 46 -5.68 28.58 -14.49
C THR A 46 -4.59 27.55 -14.71
N VAL A 47 -3.80 27.29 -13.68
CA VAL A 47 -2.77 26.26 -13.68
C VAL A 47 -2.92 25.41 -12.43
N GLN A 48 -2.91 24.10 -12.60
CA GLN A 48 -2.95 23.12 -11.52
C GLN A 48 -1.55 22.55 -11.27
N TYR A 49 -1.15 22.49 -10.01
CA TYR A 49 0.05 21.81 -9.56
C TYR A 49 -0.34 20.69 -8.60
N LEU A 50 0.37 19.55 -8.68
CA LEU A 50 0.25 18.46 -7.72
C LEU A 50 1.44 18.54 -6.76
N GLU A 51 1.15 18.62 -5.47
CA GLU A 51 2.15 18.76 -4.41
C GLU A 51 2.04 17.60 -3.41
N PRO A 52 3.15 17.18 -2.77
CA PRO A 52 3.11 16.19 -1.70
C PRO A 52 2.28 16.71 -0.52
N VAL A 53 1.65 15.79 0.20
CA VAL A 53 0.76 16.12 1.33
C VAL A 53 1.49 16.03 2.67
N GLY A 54 2.50 15.13 2.78
CA GLY A 54 3.26 14.96 4.00
C GLY A 54 3.56 13.51 4.36
N VAL A 55 3.41 13.15 5.64
CA VAL A 55 3.74 11.82 6.18
C VAL A 55 2.53 10.89 6.12
N PHE A 56 2.71 9.72 5.53
CA PHE A 56 1.69 8.67 5.49
C PHE A 56 2.05 7.50 6.41
N LEU A 57 1.04 6.92 7.05
CA LEU A 57 1.13 5.69 7.81
C LEU A 57 0.60 4.53 6.97
N GLY A 58 1.39 3.47 6.82
CA GLY A 58 0.96 2.20 6.22
C GLY A 58 0.81 1.11 7.26
N LEU A 59 -0.33 0.45 7.28
CA LEU A 59 -0.64 -0.68 8.16
C LEU A 59 -0.77 -1.93 7.29
N ALA A 60 0.29 -2.73 7.24
CA ALA A 60 0.39 -3.89 6.35
C ALA A 60 0.08 -5.21 7.07
N PRO A 61 -0.62 -6.14 6.41
CA PRO A 61 -0.85 -7.49 6.91
C PRO A 61 0.38 -8.38 6.70
N TRP A 62 0.30 -9.60 7.24
CA TRP A 62 1.40 -10.57 7.21
C TRP A 62 1.41 -11.47 5.96
N ASN A 63 0.27 -11.56 5.25
CA ASN A 63 0.10 -12.57 4.18
C ASN A 63 0.80 -12.22 2.85
N PHE A 64 1.11 -10.95 2.59
CA PHE A 64 1.88 -10.47 1.44
C PHE A 64 2.90 -9.41 1.88
N PRO A 65 3.95 -9.82 2.59
CA PRO A 65 4.88 -8.89 3.24
C PRO A 65 5.77 -8.09 2.27
N ALA A 66 5.85 -8.50 1.00
CA ALA A 66 6.53 -7.75 -0.05
C ALA A 66 5.53 -6.89 -0.85
N MET A 67 4.51 -7.52 -1.46
CA MET A 67 3.61 -6.87 -2.40
C MET A 67 2.80 -5.73 -1.76
N ILE A 68 2.22 -5.98 -0.59
CA ILE A 68 1.32 -4.98 0.00
C ILE A 68 2.09 -3.74 0.45
N PRO A 69 3.10 -3.81 1.34
CA PRO A 69 3.79 -2.61 1.75
C PRO A 69 4.65 -2.01 0.63
N HIS A 70 5.47 -2.82 -0.04
CA HIS A 70 6.48 -2.33 -0.98
C HIS A 70 6.01 -2.28 -2.44
N GLY A 71 4.83 -2.78 -2.75
CA GLY A 71 4.17 -2.59 -4.03
C GLY A 71 3.02 -1.58 -3.93
N TRP A 72 1.99 -1.88 -3.15
CA TRP A 72 0.76 -1.10 -3.17
C TRP A 72 0.80 0.22 -2.38
N MET A 73 1.57 0.29 -1.28
CA MET A 73 1.55 1.45 -0.39
C MET A 73 2.70 2.43 -0.65
N ILE A 74 3.93 1.95 -0.53
CA ILE A 74 5.12 2.79 -0.47
C ILE A 74 5.47 3.45 -1.82
N PRO A 75 5.57 2.72 -2.96
CA PRO A 75 6.15 3.27 -4.18
C PRO A 75 5.44 4.52 -4.68
N LEU A 76 4.12 4.47 -4.77
CA LEU A 76 3.32 5.59 -5.27
C LEU A 76 3.32 6.78 -4.31
N CYS A 77 3.35 6.50 -3.00
CA CYS A 77 3.43 7.54 -1.99
C CYS A 77 4.75 8.31 -2.07
N LEU A 78 5.87 7.57 -2.16
CA LEU A 78 7.21 8.18 -2.28
C LEU A 78 7.40 8.90 -3.62
N ALA A 79 6.94 8.29 -4.72
CA ALA A 79 7.02 8.90 -6.05
C ALA A 79 6.22 10.20 -6.16
N ALA A 80 5.15 10.34 -5.36
CA ALA A 80 4.40 11.59 -5.22
C ALA A 80 5.05 12.62 -4.27
N GLY A 81 6.27 12.36 -3.77
CA GLY A 81 7.03 13.28 -2.92
C GLY A 81 6.71 13.24 -1.43
N ASN A 82 5.91 12.26 -0.98
CA ASN A 82 5.58 12.09 0.44
C ASN A 82 6.61 11.24 1.17
N THR A 83 6.52 11.22 2.50
CA THR A 83 7.27 10.31 3.37
C THR A 83 6.35 9.24 3.96
N PHE A 84 6.94 8.13 4.39
CA PHE A 84 6.16 6.97 4.79
C PHE A 84 6.67 6.32 6.09
N VAL A 85 5.74 6.01 6.98
CA VAL A 85 5.97 5.17 8.15
C VAL A 85 5.22 3.86 7.94
N LEU A 86 5.94 2.77 7.78
CA LEU A 86 5.37 1.44 7.64
C LEU A 86 5.29 0.75 8.99
N LYS A 87 4.09 0.47 9.46
CA LYS A 87 3.88 -0.51 10.52
C LYS A 87 3.78 -1.90 9.87
N ALA A 88 4.88 -2.63 9.89
CA ALA A 88 4.93 -4.01 9.41
C ALA A 88 4.16 -4.95 10.34
N ALA A 89 3.64 -6.06 9.79
CA ALA A 89 3.03 -7.08 10.61
C ALA A 89 4.07 -7.71 11.56
N SER A 90 3.77 -7.76 12.85
CA SER A 90 4.70 -8.31 13.85
C SER A 90 4.99 -9.80 13.65
N ALA A 91 4.09 -10.53 12.97
CA ALA A 91 4.28 -11.94 12.62
C ALA A 91 5.23 -12.16 11.43
N ALA A 92 5.44 -11.14 10.58
CA ALA A 92 6.26 -11.24 9.36
C ALA A 92 7.01 -9.91 9.08
N PRO A 93 7.90 -9.45 9.98
CA PRO A 93 8.57 -8.16 9.84
C PRO A 93 9.82 -8.22 8.95
N GLN A 94 10.48 -9.39 8.82
CA GLN A 94 11.81 -9.48 8.19
C GLN A 94 11.79 -9.13 6.71
N SER A 95 10.78 -9.58 5.98
CA SER A 95 10.62 -9.24 4.56
C SER A 95 10.48 -7.73 4.38
N ALA A 96 9.64 -7.09 5.19
CA ALA A 96 9.44 -5.64 5.15
C ALA A 96 10.74 -4.87 5.47
N LEU A 97 11.50 -5.32 6.47
CA LEU A 97 12.80 -4.76 6.82
C LEU A 97 13.81 -4.92 5.68
N ARG A 98 13.92 -6.13 5.09
CA ARG A 98 14.86 -6.36 3.98
C ARG A 98 14.54 -5.52 2.76
N PHE A 99 13.28 -5.36 2.40
CA PHE A 99 12.89 -4.46 1.32
C PHE A 99 13.23 -3.00 1.63
N THR A 100 13.08 -2.57 2.88
CA THR A 100 13.47 -1.21 3.30
C THR A 100 14.97 -1.00 3.17
N GLU A 101 15.79 -1.99 3.51
CA GLU A 101 17.23 -1.94 3.25
C GLU A 101 17.54 -1.79 1.77
N LEU A 102 16.83 -2.52 0.89
CA LEU A 102 17.00 -2.39 -0.56
C LEU A 102 16.63 -0.99 -1.08
N TRP A 103 15.60 -0.35 -0.52
CA TRP A 103 15.29 1.06 -0.83
C TRP A 103 16.45 1.99 -0.46
N MET A 104 17.05 1.78 0.70
CA MET A 104 18.20 2.58 1.15
C MET A 104 19.45 2.29 0.30
N GLU A 105 19.73 1.03 -0.03
CA GLU A 105 20.81 0.63 -0.96
C GLU A 105 20.62 1.27 -2.35
N ALA A 106 19.39 1.43 -2.81
CA ALA A 106 19.04 2.10 -4.06
C ALA A 106 19.18 3.64 -4.00
N GLY A 107 19.48 4.22 -2.83
CA GLY A 107 19.71 5.65 -2.66
C GLY A 107 18.54 6.44 -2.10
N LEU A 108 17.52 5.79 -1.53
CA LEU A 108 16.46 6.51 -0.85
C LEU A 108 17.03 7.30 0.34
N PRO A 109 16.77 8.62 0.45
CA PRO A 109 17.32 9.42 1.53
C PRO A 109 16.83 8.95 2.91
N PRO A 110 17.69 9.03 3.94
CA PRO A 110 17.30 8.68 5.32
C PRO A 110 16.07 9.46 5.79
N GLY A 111 15.16 8.78 6.50
CA GLY A 111 13.94 9.38 7.06
C GLY A 111 12.75 9.42 6.09
N VAL A 112 12.96 9.18 4.80
CA VAL A 112 11.84 9.14 3.82
C VAL A 112 10.96 7.92 4.02
N LEU A 113 11.55 6.77 4.32
CA LEU A 113 10.87 5.53 4.67
C LEU A 113 11.35 5.04 6.04
N ASN A 114 10.41 4.79 6.95
CA ASN A 114 10.68 4.28 8.28
C ASN A 114 9.82 3.05 8.53
N VAL A 115 10.37 2.02 9.18
CA VAL A 115 9.64 0.80 9.52
C VAL A 115 9.57 0.63 11.01
N ILE A 116 8.38 0.33 11.50
CA ILE A 116 8.12 0.06 12.90
C ILE A 116 7.36 -1.26 13.05
N THR A 117 7.48 -1.85 14.21
CA THR A 117 6.61 -2.92 14.72
C THR A 117 6.08 -2.49 16.07
N CYS A 118 4.79 -2.64 16.30
CA CYS A 118 4.16 -2.33 17.59
C CYS A 118 2.96 -3.25 17.83
N ALA A 119 2.46 -3.24 19.05
CA ALA A 119 1.22 -3.92 19.36
C ALA A 119 0.03 -3.27 18.63
N PRO A 120 -1.06 -4.03 18.34
CA PRO A 120 -2.24 -3.48 17.69
C PRO A 120 -2.85 -2.27 18.42
N ASP A 121 -2.80 -2.26 19.74
CA ASP A 121 -3.36 -1.19 20.57
C ASP A 121 -2.55 0.11 20.49
N ASP A 122 -1.27 0.04 20.15
CA ASP A 122 -0.42 1.22 19.98
C ASP A 122 -0.63 1.92 18.63
N VAL A 123 -1.34 1.30 17.68
CA VAL A 123 -1.55 1.86 16.33
C VAL A 123 -2.30 3.18 16.38
N SER A 124 -3.23 3.34 17.31
CA SER A 124 -3.99 4.58 17.52
C SER A 124 -3.09 5.78 17.83
N LEU A 125 -1.96 5.58 18.50
CA LEU A 125 -0.99 6.66 18.76
C LEU A 125 -0.43 7.26 17.47
N PHE A 126 -0.21 6.42 16.46
CA PHE A 126 0.25 6.88 15.14
C PHE A 126 -0.89 7.49 14.32
N ILE A 127 -2.09 6.88 14.35
CA ILE A 127 -3.25 7.42 13.63
C ILE A 127 -3.58 8.83 14.14
N GLN A 128 -3.48 9.08 15.44
CA GLN A 128 -3.78 10.36 16.07
C GLN A 128 -2.62 11.38 15.99
N HIS A 129 -1.41 10.95 15.59
CA HIS A 129 -0.26 11.84 15.56
C HIS A 129 -0.47 12.99 14.55
N PRO A 130 -0.27 14.26 14.94
CA PRO A 130 -0.60 15.42 14.11
C PRO A 130 0.15 15.48 12.78
N ASP A 131 1.37 14.95 12.72
CA ASP A 131 2.19 14.96 11.51
C ASP A 131 1.77 13.88 10.49
N ILE A 132 1.01 12.87 10.90
CA ILE A 132 0.44 11.88 9.98
C ILE A 132 -0.77 12.50 9.28
N VAL A 133 -0.69 12.64 7.97
CA VAL A 133 -1.74 13.28 7.15
C VAL A 133 -2.64 12.26 6.44
N GLY A 134 -2.21 11.01 6.38
CA GLY A 134 -2.98 9.95 5.75
C GLY A 134 -2.60 8.56 6.22
N VAL A 135 -3.54 7.63 6.11
CA VAL A 135 -3.41 6.24 6.54
C VAL A 135 -3.81 5.32 5.39
N SER A 136 -2.96 4.34 5.10
CA SER A 136 -3.26 3.24 4.19
C SER A 136 -3.25 1.93 4.96
N PHE A 137 -4.36 1.19 4.90
CA PHE A 137 -4.56 -0.06 5.63
C PHE A 137 -4.95 -1.18 4.68
N VAL A 138 -4.35 -2.35 4.88
CA VAL A 138 -4.82 -3.61 4.30
C VAL A 138 -4.93 -4.66 5.41
N GLY A 139 -6.07 -5.31 5.52
CA GLY A 139 -6.31 -6.34 6.54
C GLY A 139 -7.78 -6.76 6.63
N SER A 140 -8.23 -7.20 7.81
CA SER A 140 -9.64 -7.59 8.01
C SER A 140 -10.58 -6.39 7.88
N SER A 141 -11.78 -6.64 7.39
CA SER A 141 -12.80 -5.60 7.22
C SER A 141 -13.18 -4.94 8.54
N GLU A 142 -13.24 -5.69 9.63
CA GLU A 142 -13.55 -5.18 10.97
C GLU A 142 -12.48 -4.18 11.45
N THR A 143 -11.19 -4.58 11.39
CA THR A 143 -10.08 -3.69 11.77
C THR A 143 -10.02 -2.48 10.83
N GLY A 144 -10.25 -2.69 9.53
CA GLY A 144 -10.28 -1.61 8.54
C GLY A 144 -11.36 -0.56 8.83
N ALA A 145 -12.56 -0.98 9.24
CA ALA A 145 -13.61 -0.06 9.62
C ALA A 145 -13.24 0.80 10.83
N ARG A 146 -12.55 0.21 11.83
CA ARG A 146 -12.04 0.94 12.99
C ARG A 146 -10.97 1.97 12.59
N VAL A 147 -9.97 1.54 11.82
CA VAL A 147 -8.91 2.43 11.30
C VAL A 147 -9.50 3.58 10.49
N TYR A 148 -10.48 3.27 9.63
CA TYR A 148 -11.17 4.29 8.83
C TYR A 148 -11.86 5.32 9.71
N ALA A 149 -12.66 4.86 10.68
CA ALA A 149 -13.39 5.75 11.57
C ALA A 149 -12.46 6.65 12.39
N GLU A 150 -11.37 6.08 12.92
CA GLU A 150 -10.40 6.82 13.71
C GLU A 150 -9.64 7.85 12.87
N ALA A 151 -9.11 7.47 11.71
CA ALA A 151 -8.38 8.38 10.84
C ALA A 151 -9.29 9.51 10.29
N ALA A 152 -10.53 9.18 9.96
CA ALA A 152 -11.51 10.16 9.49
C ALA A 152 -11.90 11.16 10.59
N ALA A 153 -12.01 10.72 11.84
CA ALA A 153 -12.27 11.60 12.99
C ALA A 153 -11.17 12.63 13.19
N GLU A 154 -9.92 12.28 12.86
CA GLU A 154 -8.76 13.17 12.88
C GLU A 154 -8.60 14.00 11.59
N GLY A 155 -9.58 13.96 10.68
CA GLY A 155 -9.56 14.70 9.41
C GLY A 155 -8.48 14.24 8.42
N LYS A 156 -7.96 13.02 8.56
CA LYS A 156 -6.89 12.47 7.73
C LYS A 156 -7.43 11.80 6.47
N ARG A 157 -6.60 11.75 5.44
CA ARG A 157 -6.87 10.91 4.27
C ARG A 157 -6.78 9.45 4.68
N VAL A 158 -7.72 8.62 4.24
CA VAL A 158 -7.73 7.20 4.62
C VAL A 158 -8.10 6.33 3.45
N GLN A 159 -7.32 5.27 3.27
CA GLN A 159 -7.57 4.19 2.33
C GLN A 159 -7.60 2.88 3.10
N VAL A 160 -8.69 2.14 2.98
CA VAL A 160 -8.86 0.83 3.61
C VAL A 160 -9.20 -0.21 2.56
N LEU A 161 -8.41 -1.25 2.50
CA LEU A 161 -8.62 -2.44 1.69
C LEU A 161 -8.89 -3.62 2.63
N GLY A 162 -10.13 -4.08 2.63
CA GLY A 162 -10.59 -5.18 3.48
C GLY A 162 -10.50 -6.54 2.81
N GLU A 163 -11.29 -7.48 3.32
CA GLU A 163 -11.38 -8.84 2.80
C GLU A 163 -12.13 -8.90 1.49
N ALA A 164 -11.78 -9.90 0.68
CA ALA A 164 -12.51 -10.27 -0.52
C ALA A 164 -13.26 -11.60 -0.34
N LYS A 165 -14.36 -11.76 -1.04
CA LYS A 165 -15.12 -13.02 -1.15
C LYS A 165 -15.28 -13.36 -2.62
N ASN A 166 -14.38 -14.19 -3.13
CA ASN A 166 -14.42 -14.64 -4.53
C ASN A 166 -15.50 -15.72 -4.67
N HIS A 167 -16.40 -15.54 -5.62
CA HIS A 167 -17.46 -16.49 -5.92
C HIS A 167 -17.12 -17.27 -7.18
N ALA A 168 -17.30 -18.61 -7.13
CA ALA A 168 -17.17 -19.48 -8.27
C ALA A 168 -18.50 -20.18 -8.54
N LEU A 169 -19.07 -20.01 -9.73
CA LEU A 169 -20.26 -20.74 -10.19
C LEU A 169 -19.81 -21.96 -11.00
N VAL A 170 -20.09 -23.13 -10.46
CA VAL A 170 -19.77 -24.40 -11.13
C VAL A 170 -21.03 -24.92 -11.80
N MET A 171 -21.06 -24.92 -13.14
CA MET A 171 -22.19 -25.43 -13.91
C MET A 171 -22.14 -26.96 -14.01
N ALA A 172 -23.29 -27.57 -14.24
CA ALA A 172 -23.45 -29.04 -14.27
C ALA A 172 -22.64 -29.71 -15.40
N ASP A 173 -22.32 -29.01 -16.46
CA ASP A 173 -21.56 -29.44 -17.62
C ASP A 173 -20.07 -29.11 -17.58
N CYS A 174 -19.56 -28.67 -16.42
CA CYS A 174 -18.17 -28.32 -16.26
C CYS A 174 -17.22 -29.52 -16.39
N ALA A 175 -15.97 -29.27 -16.78
CA ALA A 175 -14.89 -30.24 -16.69
C ALA A 175 -14.46 -30.37 -15.22
N LEU A 176 -15.03 -31.32 -14.49
CA LEU A 176 -14.97 -31.39 -13.03
C LEU A 176 -13.55 -31.35 -12.45
N GLU A 177 -12.63 -32.14 -12.96
CA GLU A 177 -11.24 -32.19 -12.48
C GLU A 177 -10.52 -30.87 -12.67
N ARG A 178 -10.67 -30.24 -13.85
CA ARG A 178 -10.08 -28.93 -14.15
C ARG A 178 -10.67 -27.82 -13.27
N THR A 179 -11.97 -27.89 -13.07
CA THR A 179 -12.69 -26.92 -12.22
C THR A 179 -12.27 -27.04 -10.78
N ALA A 180 -12.20 -28.28 -10.26
CA ALA A 180 -11.73 -28.52 -8.89
C ALA A 180 -10.30 -28.04 -8.68
N ALA A 181 -9.39 -28.32 -9.61
CA ALA A 181 -8.01 -27.82 -9.56
C ALA A 181 -7.95 -26.27 -9.60
N GLY A 182 -8.81 -25.61 -10.38
CA GLY A 182 -8.86 -24.15 -10.46
C GLY A 182 -9.47 -23.47 -9.21
N ILE A 183 -10.27 -24.20 -8.42
CA ILE A 183 -10.84 -23.69 -7.16
C ILE A 183 -9.85 -23.83 -6.00
N ILE A 184 -9.02 -24.91 -6.03
CA ILE A 184 -8.07 -25.20 -4.95
C ILE A 184 -6.78 -24.36 -5.07
N ASN A 185 -6.41 -23.96 -6.28
CA ASN A 185 -5.28 -23.05 -6.53
C ASN A 185 -5.69 -21.58 -6.32
#